data_e979a9c74bda48b37ba0bb8fba15c015
#
_entry.id   e979a9c74bda48b37ba0bb8fba15c015
#
_cell.length_a   1.000
_cell.length_b   1.000
_cell.length_c   1.000
_cell.angle_alpha   90.00
_cell.angle_beta   90.00
_cell.angle_gamma   90.00
#
_symmetry.space_group_name_H-M   'P 1'
#
loop_
_entity.id
_entity.type
_entity.pdbx_description
1 polymer ?
#
loop_
_entity_poly.entity_id
_entity_poly.type
_entity_poly.pdbx_seq_one_letter_code
_entity_poly.pdbx_strand_id
1 'polypeptide(L)'
;MTHYGVSSKLLLYPQHTTHTNMSNTEATEALYLHDASLRDLTTEVISSQSITSLSEEEQSLAKNVPAEDSVVTMRETIFYAQGGGQPSDTGAIGSDQPATFEVTLVRKTPDGRYLHFGKYNNVPFAMGQKVVQKIDDSKRNYHSQLHTAGHIVGLAMQLLMPEKKKVKANHFPREASMEYEGLLYNEDKPTIQEKVDELVRQDLAILISWVEGEEGEEGRSHDGRTRIASIGGLDHNPCGGTHVPRTGLVGSIIIRKISRQKGISRVSYDVSPGIEG
;
A
#
# COMPACT_ATOMS: atom_id res chain seq x y z
N MET A 1 36.72 30.84 -2.42
CA MET A 1 35.95 30.09 -3.43
C MET A 1 36.33 28.61 -3.32
N THR A 2 35.59 27.84 -2.58
CA THR A 2 35.82 26.40 -2.38
C THR A 2 34.62 25.64 -2.90
N HIS A 3 34.84 24.91 -3.99
CA HIS A 3 33.83 24.02 -4.60
C HIS A 3 33.75 22.74 -3.77
N TYR A 4 32.54 22.46 -3.25
CA TYR A 4 32.19 21.14 -2.74
C TYR A 4 31.55 20.31 -3.88
N GLY A 5 32.30 19.32 -4.36
CA GLY A 5 31.83 18.33 -5.29
C GLY A 5 30.99 17.28 -4.57
N VAL A 6 29.73 17.14 -4.96
CA VAL A 6 28.85 16.06 -4.50
C VAL A 6 29.16 14.82 -5.33
N SER A 7 29.80 13.83 -4.71
CA SER A 7 30.04 12.51 -5.32
C SER A 7 28.84 11.63 -5.14
N SER A 8 28.11 11.38 -6.22
CA SER A 8 27.03 10.38 -6.30
C SER A 8 27.65 8.97 -6.32
N LYS A 9 27.61 8.28 -5.20
CA LYS A 9 27.93 6.84 -5.14
C LYS A 9 26.74 6.04 -5.67
N LEU A 10 26.92 5.47 -6.86
CA LEU A 10 26.07 4.35 -7.33
C LEU A 10 26.26 3.17 -6.38
N LEU A 11 25.20 2.79 -5.67
CA LEU A 11 25.17 1.54 -4.91
C LEU A 11 24.96 0.38 -5.88
N LEU A 12 26.05 -0.32 -6.18
CA LEU A 12 26.03 -1.60 -6.86
C LEU A 12 25.53 -2.67 -5.88
N TYR A 13 24.35 -3.22 -6.13
CA TYR A 13 23.84 -4.39 -5.42
C TYR A 13 24.67 -5.64 -5.78
N PRO A 14 25.08 -6.46 -4.81
CA PRO A 14 25.77 -7.72 -5.10
C PRO A 14 24.82 -8.70 -5.78
N GLN A 15 25.23 -9.22 -6.93
CA GLN A 15 24.60 -10.32 -7.63
C GLN A 15 24.88 -11.63 -6.85
N HIS A 16 23.96 -12.07 -5.99
CA HIS A 16 24.03 -13.39 -5.39
C HIS A 16 23.38 -14.44 -6.29
N THR A 17 24.18 -15.11 -7.09
CA THR A 17 23.81 -16.38 -7.74
C THR A 17 24.07 -17.54 -6.77
N THR A 18 23.05 -17.96 -6.04
CA THR A 18 23.03 -19.25 -5.37
C THR A 18 21.78 -20.01 -5.81
N HIS A 19 21.98 -21.07 -6.61
CA HIS A 19 20.95 -22.08 -6.88
C HIS A 19 20.74 -22.90 -5.59
N THR A 20 19.79 -22.49 -4.76
CA THR A 20 19.31 -23.27 -3.62
C THR A 20 17.97 -23.90 -4.00
N ASN A 21 17.76 -25.17 -3.60
CA ASN A 21 16.47 -25.86 -3.66
C ASN A 21 15.41 -25.01 -2.95
N MET A 22 14.49 -24.44 -3.72
CA MET A 22 13.45 -23.55 -3.22
C MET A 22 12.39 -24.33 -2.46
N SER A 23 12.27 -24.09 -1.17
CA SER A 23 11.11 -24.49 -0.42
C SER A 23 9.94 -23.56 -0.80
N ASN A 24 8.71 -24.09 -0.90
CA ASN A 24 7.46 -23.36 -1.19
C ASN A 24 7.11 -22.31 -0.11
N THR A 25 7.98 -22.09 0.88
CA THR A 25 7.78 -21.29 2.09
C THR A 25 8.65 -20.03 2.14
N GLU A 26 9.35 -19.69 1.05
CA GLU A 26 10.18 -18.48 1.03
C GLU A 26 9.30 -17.21 0.98
N ALA A 27 9.61 -16.24 1.85
CA ALA A 27 8.91 -14.95 1.88
C ALA A 27 9.07 -14.22 0.55
N THR A 28 8.02 -13.53 0.12
CA THR A 28 8.04 -12.73 -1.11
C THR A 28 8.69 -11.38 -0.84
N GLU A 29 9.62 -10.95 -1.69
CA GLU A 29 10.17 -9.60 -1.64
C GLU A 29 9.16 -8.59 -2.23
N ALA A 30 8.69 -7.65 -1.40
CA ALA A 30 7.69 -6.65 -1.78
C ALA A 30 8.37 -5.35 -2.24
N LEU A 31 8.68 -5.23 -3.53
CA LEU A 31 9.45 -4.12 -4.08
C LEU A 31 8.72 -2.77 -3.99
N TYR A 32 7.38 -2.76 -4.01
CA TYR A 32 6.59 -1.53 -3.85
C TYR A 32 6.83 -0.81 -2.50
N LEU A 33 7.34 -1.51 -1.48
CA LEU A 33 7.71 -0.89 -0.20
C LEU A 33 8.91 0.05 -0.34
N HIS A 34 9.79 -0.22 -1.30
CA HIS A 34 10.98 0.57 -1.61
C HIS A 34 10.72 1.56 -2.74
N ASP A 35 9.99 1.14 -3.76
CA ASP A 35 9.61 1.97 -4.90
C ASP A 35 8.14 1.72 -5.30
N ALA A 36 7.24 2.58 -4.83
CA ALA A 36 5.82 2.52 -5.14
C ALA A 36 5.49 2.99 -6.57
N SER A 37 6.48 3.49 -7.33
CA SER A 37 6.31 3.92 -8.73
C SER A 37 6.40 2.78 -9.74
N LEU A 38 6.88 1.60 -9.34
CA LEU A 38 6.96 0.42 -10.21
C LEU A 38 5.58 0.02 -10.73
N ARG A 39 5.47 -0.21 -12.05
CA ARG A 39 4.23 -0.58 -12.75
C ARG A 39 4.31 -1.93 -13.44
N ASP A 40 5.50 -2.39 -13.75
CA ASP A 40 5.81 -3.72 -14.27
C ASP A 40 7.06 -4.29 -13.60
N LEU A 41 7.13 -5.62 -13.55
CA LEU A 41 8.25 -6.36 -12.97
C LEU A 41 8.34 -7.75 -13.59
N THR A 42 9.53 -8.14 -14.03
CA THR A 42 9.81 -9.53 -14.38
C THR A 42 10.30 -10.28 -13.15
N THR A 43 9.64 -11.40 -12.80
CA THR A 43 9.98 -12.23 -11.64
C THR A 43 9.75 -13.70 -11.95
N GLU A 44 9.89 -14.57 -10.95
CA GLU A 44 9.77 -16.01 -11.05
C GLU A 44 8.61 -16.53 -10.19
N VAL A 45 7.83 -17.45 -10.75
CA VAL A 45 6.73 -18.14 -10.05
C VAL A 45 7.29 -19.13 -9.05
N ILE A 46 6.91 -19.01 -7.80
CA ILE A 46 7.23 -19.95 -6.72
C ILE A 46 6.16 -21.04 -6.64
N SER A 47 4.89 -20.67 -6.70
CA SER A 47 3.79 -21.63 -6.74
C SER A 47 2.60 -21.11 -7.54
N SER A 48 1.84 -22.05 -8.10
CA SER A 48 0.55 -21.80 -8.75
C SER A 48 -0.37 -22.97 -8.41
N GLN A 49 -1.50 -22.71 -7.76
CA GLN A 49 -2.39 -23.75 -7.26
C GLN A 49 -3.83 -23.27 -7.13
N SER A 50 -4.77 -24.22 -6.91
CA SER A 50 -6.16 -23.90 -6.57
C SER A 50 -6.24 -23.30 -5.16
N ILE A 51 -7.21 -22.38 -4.93
CA ILE A 51 -7.52 -21.86 -3.59
C ILE A 51 -7.88 -23.01 -2.63
N THR A 52 -8.57 -24.04 -3.11
CA THR A 52 -8.98 -25.20 -2.30
C THR A 52 -7.81 -26.07 -1.80
N SER A 53 -6.62 -25.92 -2.35
CA SER A 53 -5.39 -26.61 -1.88
C SER A 53 -4.59 -25.82 -0.85
N LEU A 54 -4.99 -24.58 -0.55
CA LEU A 54 -4.42 -23.77 0.52
C LEU A 54 -4.81 -24.33 1.91
N SER A 55 -4.04 -23.96 2.94
CA SER A 55 -4.43 -24.19 4.34
C SER A 55 -5.73 -23.42 4.69
N GLU A 56 -6.46 -23.85 5.72
CA GLU A 56 -7.67 -23.16 6.18
C GLU A 56 -7.38 -21.69 6.55
N GLU A 57 -6.22 -21.43 7.15
CA GLU A 57 -5.78 -20.07 7.48
C GLU A 57 -5.61 -19.21 6.22
N GLU A 58 -4.92 -19.71 5.21
CA GLU A 58 -4.73 -19.01 3.93
C GLU A 58 -6.04 -18.85 3.15
N GLN A 59 -6.92 -19.86 3.15
CA GLN A 59 -8.27 -19.74 2.56
C GLN A 59 -9.08 -18.64 3.23
N SER A 60 -8.89 -18.43 4.53
CA SER A 60 -9.55 -17.32 5.26
C SER A 60 -9.16 -15.94 4.75
N LEU A 61 -8.00 -15.79 4.12
CA LEU A 61 -7.55 -14.56 3.47
C LEU A 61 -8.26 -14.30 2.14
N ALA A 62 -8.81 -15.33 1.51
CA ALA A 62 -9.52 -15.30 0.22
C ALA A 62 -11.03 -15.01 0.36
N LYS A 63 -11.49 -14.43 1.47
CA LYS A 63 -12.91 -14.09 1.65
C LYS A 63 -13.40 -13.26 0.47
N ASN A 64 -14.50 -13.67 -0.15
CA ASN A 64 -15.11 -13.08 -1.34
C ASN A 64 -14.36 -13.33 -2.67
N VAL A 65 -13.36 -14.20 -2.69
CA VAL A 65 -12.78 -14.72 -3.94
C VAL A 65 -13.52 -16.02 -4.31
N PRO A 66 -13.94 -16.22 -5.58
CA PRO A 66 -14.55 -17.47 -6.02
C PRO A 66 -13.66 -18.68 -5.76
N ALA A 67 -14.25 -19.79 -5.32
CA ALA A 67 -13.49 -21.00 -4.96
C ALA A 67 -12.79 -21.66 -6.17
N GLU A 68 -13.30 -21.41 -7.38
CA GLU A 68 -12.71 -21.84 -8.65
C GLU A 68 -11.50 -21.03 -9.09
N ASP A 69 -11.24 -19.87 -8.46
CA ASP A 69 -10.06 -19.07 -8.73
C ASP A 69 -8.79 -19.77 -8.26
N SER A 70 -7.67 -19.27 -8.73
CA SER A 70 -6.34 -19.78 -8.41
C SER A 70 -5.56 -18.78 -7.57
N VAL A 71 -4.45 -19.24 -7.00
CA VAL A 71 -3.49 -18.40 -6.29
C VAL A 71 -2.10 -18.60 -6.87
N VAL A 72 -1.39 -17.50 -7.05
CA VAL A 72 0.01 -17.47 -7.51
C VAL A 72 0.87 -16.80 -6.44
N THR A 73 2.00 -17.41 -6.11
CA THR A 73 3.07 -16.80 -5.32
C THR A 73 4.31 -16.61 -6.19
N MET A 74 5.03 -15.54 -5.97
CA MET A 74 6.22 -15.18 -6.76
C MET A 74 7.36 -14.78 -5.83
N ARG A 75 8.59 -14.81 -6.32
CA ARG A 75 9.78 -14.42 -5.57
C ARG A 75 9.71 -12.96 -5.14
N GLU A 76 9.29 -12.09 -6.04
CA GLU A 76 9.18 -10.66 -5.86
C GLU A 76 7.79 -10.18 -6.30
N THR A 77 7.30 -9.10 -5.69
CA THR A 77 6.04 -8.50 -6.11
C THR A 77 6.07 -6.97 -6.07
N ILE A 78 5.39 -6.36 -7.06
CA ILE A 78 5.05 -4.94 -7.06
C ILE A 78 3.59 -4.70 -6.65
N PHE A 79 2.78 -5.77 -6.48
CA PHE A 79 1.40 -5.67 -6.05
C PHE A 79 1.32 -5.37 -4.55
N TYR A 80 0.63 -4.29 -4.19
CA TYR A 80 0.28 -4.00 -2.82
C TYR A 80 -0.74 -5.02 -2.30
N ALA A 81 -0.43 -5.68 -1.19
CA ALA A 81 -1.38 -6.54 -0.49
C ALA A 81 -2.34 -5.72 0.37
N GLN A 82 -3.63 -6.06 0.36
CA GLN A 82 -4.63 -5.39 1.18
C GLN A 82 -4.26 -5.42 2.67
N GLY A 83 -4.12 -4.25 3.26
CA GLY A 83 -3.76 -4.06 4.66
C GLY A 83 -3.80 -2.57 5.03
N GLY A 84 -3.56 -2.21 6.30
CA GLY A 84 -3.47 -0.80 6.74
C GLY A 84 -4.63 0.10 6.28
N GLY A 85 -5.81 -0.46 6.07
CA GLY A 85 -6.98 0.27 5.57
C GLY A 85 -6.98 0.55 4.05
N GLN A 86 -5.96 0.14 3.28
CA GLN A 86 -5.90 0.30 1.82
C GLN A 86 -6.29 -1.00 1.11
N PRO A 87 -7.11 -0.95 0.02
CA PRO A 87 -7.39 -2.12 -0.80
C PRO A 87 -6.13 -2.59 -1.55
N SER A 88 -6.09 -3.89 -1.92
CA SER A 88 -4.99 -4.40 -2.73
C SER A 88 -4.98 -3.81 -4.13
N ASP A 89 -3.85 -3.92 -4.78
CA ASP A 89 -3.78 -3.73 -6.22
C ASP A 89 -4.51 -4.84 -6.97
N THR A 90 -4.86 -4.53 -8.19
CA THR A 90 -5.30 -5.46 -9.23
C THR A 90 -4.42 -5.30 -10.46
N GLY A 91 -4.51 -6.24 -11.40
CA GLY A 91 -3.72 -6.17 -12.61
C GLY A 91 -3.59 -7.53 -13.28
N ALA A 92 -2.50 -7.76 -14.00
CA ALA A 92 -2.26 -9.00 -14.71
C ALA A 92 -0.84 -9.50 -14.52
N ILE A 93 -0.69 -10.82 -14.58
CA ILE A 93 0.60 -11.50 -14.67
C ILE A 93 0.59 -12.25 -15.99
N GLY A 94 1.61 -12.05 -16.81
CA GLY A 94 1.75 -12.67 -18.12
C GLY A 94 3.09 -13.38 -18.28
N SER A 95 3.18 -14.23 -19.30
CA SER A 95 4.44 -14.88 -19.71
C SER A 95 4.60 -14.75 -21.22
N ASP A 96 5.74 -15.19 -21.75
CA ASP A 96 6.00 -15.29 -23.19
C ASP A 96 5.06 -16.30 -23.90
N GLN A 97 4.45 -17.20 -23.14
CA GLN A 97 3.37 -18.07 -23.58
C GLN A 97 2.02 -17.34 -23.48
N PRO A 98 0.96 -17.79 -24.18
CA PRO A 98 -0.35 -17.12 -24.14
C PRO A 98 -1.07 -17.25 -22.79
N ALA A 99 -0.37 -17.68 -21.75
CA ALA A 99 -0.89 -17.77 -20.38
C ALA A 99 -0.90 -16.39 -19.72
N THR A 100 -2.08 -15.98 -19.27
CA THR A 100 -2.25 -14.76 -18.47
C THR A 100 -3.09 -15.07 -17.24
N PHE A 101 -2.77 -14.37 -16.15
CA PHE A 101 -3.47 -14.48 -14.88
C PHE A 101 -3.96 -13.09 -14.47
N GLU A 102 -5.27 -12.93 -14.32
CA GLU A 102 -5.89 -11.69 -13.86
C GLU A 102 -5.90 -11.67 -12.34
N VAL A 103 -5.18 -10.72 -11.72
CA VAL A 103 -5.10 -10.54 -10.28
C VAL A 103 -6.26 -9.69 -9.80
N THR A 104 -7.09 -10.25 -8.92
CA THR A 104 -8.28 -9.58 -8.36
C THR A 104 -8.10 -9.18 -6.89
N LEU A 105 -7.25 -9.90 -6.13
CA LEU A 105 -6.95 -9.65 -4.72
C LEU A 105 -5.52 -10.08 -4.42
N VAL A 106 -4.82 -9.31 -3.57
CA VAL A 106 -3.53 -9.71 -3.02
C VAL A 106 -3.59 -9.65 -1.50
N ARG A 107 -3.09 -10.68 -0.83
CA ARG A 107 -3.01 -10.78 0.63
C ARG A 107 -1.61 -11.20 1.05
N LYS A 108 -1.16 -10.70 2.21
CA LYS A 108 0.10 -11.12 2.83
C LYS A 108 -0.19 -12.13 3.94
N THR A 109 0.56 -13.22 3.98
CA THR A 109 0.52 -14.21 5.06
C THR A 109 1.43 -13.79 6.21
N PRO A 110 1.25 -14.33 7.44
CA PRO A 110 2.13 -14.03 8.56
C PRO A 110 3.61 -14.38 8.33
N ASP A 111 3.88 -15.40 7.53
CA ASP A 111 5.23 -15.82 7.13
C ASP A 111 5.84 -15.00 5.97
N GLY A 112 5.15 -13.95 5.53
CA GLY A 112 5.66 -12.98 4.56
C GLY A 112 5.46 -13.33 3.09
N ARG A 113 4.72 -14.39 2.77
CA ARG A 113 4.35 -14.68 1.37
C ARG A 113 3.22 -13.74 0.91
N TYR A 114 3.22 -13.40 -0.38
CA TYR A 114 2.16 -12.64 -1.03
C TYR A 114 1.34 -13.56 -1.91
N LEU A 115 0.08 -13.76 -1.56
CA LEU A 115 -0.90 -14.58 -2.27
C LEU A 115 -1.64 -13.71 -3.26
N HIS A 116 -1.40 -13.92 -4.57
CA HIS A 116 -2.11 -13.24 -5.65
C HIS A 116 -3.26 -14.13 -6.10
N PHE A 117 -4.48 -13.74 -5.75
CA PHE A 117 -5.71 -14.45 -6.11
C PHE A 117 -6.28 -13.93 -7.42
N GLY A 118 -6.81 -14.83 -8.23
CA GLY A 118 -7.41 -14.46 -9.51
C GLY A 118 -7.66 -15.62 -10.45
N LYS A 119 -7.76 -15.31 -11.75
CA LYS A 119 -8.16 -16.26 -12.81
C LYS A 119 -7.13 -16.39 -13.89
N TYR A 120 -6.91 -17.62 -14.33
CA TYR A 120 -6.20 -17.90 -15.56
C TYR A 120 -7.12 -17.77 -16.78
N ASN A 121 -6.61 -17.15 -17.84
CA ASN A 121 -7.30 -17.17 -19.14
C ASN A 121 -6.98 -18.43 -19.94
N ASN A 122 -5.87 -19.12 -19.63
CA ASN A 122 -5.42 -20.33 -20.29
C ASN A 122 -4.82 -21.31 -19.27
N VAL A 123 -3.61 -21.80 -19.52
CA VAL A 123 -2.94 -22.79 -18.65
C VAL A 123 -2.30 -22.10 -17.44
N PRO A 124 -2.27 -22.78 -16.29
CA PRO A 124 -1.53 -22.29 -15.11
C PRO A 124 -0.02 -22.19 -15.38
N PHE A 125 0.62 -21.25 -14.67
CA PHE A 125 2.08 -21.13 -14.70
C PHE A 125 2.76 -22.33 -14.05
N ALA A 126 3.91 -22.71 -14.59
CA ALA A 126 4.79 -23.69 -13.95
C ALA A 126 5.66 -23.02 -12.87
N MET A 127 6.06 -23.79 -11.85
CA MET A 127 7.08 -23.36 -10.89
C MET A 127 8.39 -23.05 -11.63
N GLY A 128 9.07 -21.98 -11.26
CA GLY A 128 10.29 -21.49 -11.90
C GLY A 128 10.05 -20.73 -13.20
N GLN A 129 8.80 -20.61 -13.67
CA GLN A 129 8.49 -19.85 -14.89
C GLN A 129 8.70 -18.37 -14.66
N LYS A 130 9.38 -17.71 -15.62
CA LYS A 130 9.47 -16.24 -15.63
C LYS A 130 8.17 -15.63 -16.11
N VAL A 131 7.70 -14.63 -15.39
CA VAL A 131 6.46 -13.90 -15.66
C VAL A 131 6.68 -12.40 -15.48
N VAL A 132 5.84 -11.62 -16.15
CA VAL A 132 5.81 -10.16 -16.03
C VAL A 132 4.54 -9.76 -15.30
N GLN A 133 4.70 -9.10 -14.16
CA GLN A 133 3.63 -8.43 -13.42
C GLN A 133 3.32 -7.09 -14.08
N LYS A 134 2.04 -6.72 -14.14
CA LYS A 134 1.57 -5.39 -14.54
C LYS A 134 0.40 -5.01 -13.64
N ILE A 135 0.54 -3.96 -12.87
CA ILE A 135 -0.55 -3.46 -12.01
C ILE A 135 -1.48 -2.53 -12.81
N ASP A 136 -2.74 -2.41 -12.34
CA ASP A 136 -3.67 -1.38 -12.79
C ASP A 136 -3.20 -0.01 -12.24
N ASP A 137 -2.56 0.77 -13.10
CA ASP A 137 -1.96 2.05 -12.73
C ASP A 137 -3.00 3.07 -12.22
N SER A 138 -4.16 3.12 -12.86
CA SER A 138 -5.23 4.04 -12.47
C SER A 138 -5.74 3.75 -11.05
N LYS A 139 -5.96 2.47 -10.73
CA LYS A 139 -6.37 2.06 -9.38
C LYS A 139 -5.26 2.29 -8.35
N ARG A 140 -4.00 1.93 -8.68
CA ARG A 140 -2.86 2.17 -7.80
C ARG A 140 -2.76 3.65 -7.45
N ASN A 141 -2.82 4.53 -8.44
CA ASN A 141 -2.72 5.97 -8.24
C ASN A 141 -3.87 6.48 -7.36
N TYR A 142 -5.11 6.07 -7.64
CA TYR A 142 -6.27 6.46 -6.84
C TYR A 142 -6.19 5.95 -5.40
N HIS A 143 -5.77 4.70 -5.17
CA HIS A 143 -5.59 4.16 -3.82
C HIS A 143 -4.45 4.88 -3.07
N SER A 144 -3.37 5.24 -3.77
CA SER A 144 -2.27 6.02 -3.20
C SER A 144 -2.71 7.43 -2.82
N GLN A 145 -3.54 8.08 -3.65
CA GLN A 145 -4.15 9.38 -3.35
C GLN A 145 -5.05 9.30 -2.10
N LEU A 146 -5.95 8.31 -2.03
CA LEU A 146 -6.82 8.10 -0.87
C LEU A 146 -6.03 7.83 0.41
N HIS A 147 -4.97 7.02 0.33
CA HIS A 147 -4.13 6.73 1.48
C HIS A 147 -3.37 7.97 1.95
N THR A 148 -2.74 8.69 1.02
CA THR A 148 -2.04 9.96 1.33
C THR A 148 -3.01 11.01 1.88
N ALA A 149 -4.24 11.10 1.33
CA ALA A 149 -5.29 11.97 1.87
C ALA A 149 -5.61 11.66 3.33
N GLY A 150 -5.66 10.38 3.69
CA GLY A 150 -5.84 9.95 5.08
C GLY A 150 -4.70 10.43 6.00
N HIS A 151 -3.45 10.35 5.54
CA HIS A 151 -2.30 10.90 6.28
C HIS A 151 -2.38 12.43 6.40
N ILE A 152 -2.80 13.16 5.34
CA ILE A 152 -3.00 14.62 5.40
C ILE A 152 -4.10 14.99 6.39
N VAL A 153 -5.24 14.28 6.39
CA VAL A 153 -6.31 14.46 7.38
C VAL A 153 -5.79 14.16 8.79
N GLY A 154 -4.98 13.09 8.94
CA GLY A 154 -4.34 12.73 10.21
C GLY A 154 -3.42 13.83 10.73
N LEU A 155 -2.55 14.39 9.89
CA LEU A 155 -1.66 15.50 10.24
C LEU A 155 -2.45 16.78 10.56
N ALA A 156 -3.49 17.10 9.77
CA ALA A 156 -4.36 18.25 10.05
C ALA A 156 -5.00 18.13 11.45
N MET A 157 -5.51 16.95 11.79
CA MET A 157 -6.08 16.68 13.11
C MET A 157 -5.04 16.76 14.22
N GLN A 158 -3.84 16.24 14.02
CA GLN A 158 -2.73 16.35 14.98
C GLN A 158 -2.34 17.81 15.25
N LEU A 159 -2.34 18.64 14.23
CA LEU A 159 -2.01 20.08 14.36
C LEU A 159 -3.13 20.90 15.00
N LEU A 160 -4.39 20.57 14.73
CA LEU A 160 -5.54 21.32 15.24
C LEU A 160 -6.01 20.85 16.62
N MET A 161 -5.97 19.54 16.85
CA MET A 161 -6.57 18.88 18.01
C MET A 161 -5.66 17.73 18.49
N PRO A 162 -4.44 18.04 18.97
CA PRO A 162 -3.42 17.02 19.34
C PRO A 162 -3.87 16.08 20.46
N GLU A 163 -4.87 16.48 21.26
CA GLU A 163 -5.47 15.65 22.30
C GLU A 163 -6.39 14.53 21.75
N LYS A 164 -6.76 14.58 20.46
CA LYS A 164 -7.63 13.57 19.83
C LYS A 164 -6.78 12.40 19.33
N LYS A 165 -6.89 11.28 20.03
CA LYS A 165 -6.14 10.07 19.66
C LYS A 165 -6.75 9.39 18.45
N LYS A 166 -5.94 9.14 17.42
CA LYS A 166 -6.31 8.33 16.26
C LYS A 166 -6.54 6.87 16.69
N VAL A 167 -7.66 6.28 16.29
CA VAL A 167 -8.05 4.90 16.60
C VAL A 167 -7.95 4.00 15.39
N LYS A 168 -8.45 4.49 14.23
CA LYS A 168 -8.55 3.67 13.02
C LYS A 168 -8.50 4.54 11.78
N ALA A 169 -7.95 3.96 10.71
CA ALA A 169 -7.99 4.52 9.37
C ALA A 169 -8.65 3.53 8.39
N ASN A 170 -9.41 4.05 7.44
CA ASN A 170 -9.94 3.30 6.29
C ASN A 170 -9.76 4.16 5.05
N HIS A 171 -9.10 3.62 4.03
CA HIS A 171 -8.77 4.31 2.78
C HIS A 171 -9.43 3.65 1.56
N PHE A 172 -10.51 2.86 1.80
CA PHE A 172 -11.28 2.27 0.70
C PHE A 172 -12.07 3.35 -0.03
N PRO A 173 -12.15 3.26 -1.37
CA PRO A 173 -12.98 4.15 -2.19
C PRO A 173 -14.41 4.26 -1.63
N ARG A 174 -14.92 5.49 -1.54
CA ARG A 174 -16.25 5.86 -1.01
C ARG A 174 -16.45 5.64 0.50
N GLU A 175 -15.54 4.92 1.17
CA GLU A 175 -15.61 4.60 2.61
C GLU A 175 -14.49 5.27 3.41
N ALA A 176 -13.62 6.02 2.76
CA ALA A 176 -12.44 6.61 3.38
C ALA A 176 -12.81 7.46 4.60
N SER A 177 -12.11 7.20 5.71
CA SER A 177 -12.37 7.86 7.00
C SER A 177 -11.23 7.65 7.98
N MET A 178 -11.09 8.61 8.90
CA MET A 178 -10.23 8.53 10.08
C MET A 178 -11.10 8.55 11.33
N GLU A 179 -10.83 7.67 12.30
CA GLU A 179 -11.55 7.58 13.57
C GLU A 179 -10.68 8.10 14.72
N TYR A 180 -11.30 8.87 15.62
CA TYR A 180 -10.65 9.52 16.76
C TYR A 180 -11.44 9.28 18.04
N GLU A 181 -10.75 9.11 19.17
CA GLU A 181 -11.36 9.13 20.50
C GLU A 181 -11.92 10.53 20.81
N GLY A 182 -13.07 10.56 21.47
CA GLY A 182 -13.75 11.78 21.89
C GLY A 182 -14.71 12.34 20.83
N LEU A 183 -15.26 13.50 21.13
CA LEU A 183 -16.30 14.10 20.30
C LEU A 183 -15.71 15.15 19.36
N LEU A 184 -16.07 15.05 18.09
CA LEU A 184 -15.95 16.06 17.06
C LEU A 184 -17.34 16.44 16.57
N TYR A 185 -17.52 17.65 16.13
CA TYR A 185 -18.81 18.17 15.71
C TYR A 185 -18.78 18.63 14.24
N ASN A 186 -19.94 18.85 13.63
CA ASN A 186 -20.00 19.34 12.26
C ASN A 186 -19.43 20.77 12.13
N GLU A 187 -19.46 21.52 13.21
CA GLU A 187 -18.88 22.87 13.34
C GLU A 187 -17.34 22.83 13.19
N ASP A 188 -16.68 21.70 13.49
CA ASP A 188 -15.22 21.53 13.33
C ASP A 188 -14.85 21.31 11.85
N LYS A 189 -15.81 20.87 11.03
CA LYS A 189 -15.54 20.49 9.63
C LYS A 189 -14.88 21.60 8.79
N PRO A 190 -15.32 22.88 8.81
CA PRO A 190 -14.68 23.93 8.03
C PRO A 190 -13.23 24.16 8.43
N THR A 191 -12.90 24.12 9.73
CA THR A 191 -11.53 24.30 10.23
C THR A 191 -10.62 23.14 9.81
N ILE A 192 -11.13 21.89 9.88
CA ILE A 192 -10.40 20.71 9.41
C ILE A 192 -10.17 20.81 7.90
N GLN A 193 -11.20 21.20 7.11
CA GLN A 193 -11.09 21.34 5.67
C GLN A 193 -10.03 22.39 5.28
N GLU A 194 -10.05 23.55 5.93
CA GLU A 194 -9.09 24.63 5.67
C GLU A 194 -7.64 24.17 5.92
N LYS A 195 -7.39 23.46 7.03
CA LYS A 195 -6.06 22.91 7.35
C LYS A 195 -5.62 21.84 6.35
N VAL A 196 -6.52 20.96 5.93
CA VAL A 196 -6.26 19.97 4.89
C VAL A 196 -5.89 20.65 3.57
N ASP A 197 -6.65 21.67 3.15
CA ASP A 197 -6.39 22.43 1.93
C ASP A 197 -5.05 23.19 2.00
N GLU A 198 -4.69 23.72 3.17
CA GLU A 198 -3.39 24.34 3.42
C GLU A 198 -2.25 23.35 3.20
N LEU A 199 -2.32 22.14 3.80
CA LEU A 199 -1.31 21.10 3.67
C LEU A 199 -1.16 20.58 2.23
N VAL A 200 -2.26 20.50 1.48
CA VAL A 200 -2.23 20.17 0.04
C VAL A 200 -1.51 21.27 -0.74
N ARG A 201 -1.83 22.55 -0.50
CA ARG A 201 -1.20 23.68 -1.20
C ARG A 201 0.29 23.87 -0.89
N GLN A 202 0.75 23.44 0.30
CA GLN A 202 2.17 23.45 0.67
C GLN A 202 3.01 22.49 -0.17
N ASP A 203 2.38 21.55 -0.86
CA ASP A 203 3.02 20.58 -1.74
C ASP A 203 4.23 19.86 -1.10
N LEU A 204 4.03 19.38 0.13
CA LEU A 204 5.05 18.73 0.93
C LEU A 204 5.42 17.35 0.40
N ALA A 205 6.70 17.00 0.43
CA ALA A 205 7.17 15.67 0.04
C ALA A 205 6.67 14.59 1.01
N ILE A 206 6.30 13.42 0.49
CA ILE A 206 6.06 12.23 1.30
C ILE A 206 7.41 11.50 1.44
N LEU A 207 7.96 11.53 2.65
CA LEU A 207 9.26 10.95 2.97
C LEU A 207 9.07 9.53 3.47
N ILE A 208 9.83 8.60 2.89
CA ILE A 208 9.86 7.20 3.32
C ILE A 208 11.20 6.93 3.98
N SER A 209 11.17 6.39 5.18
CA SER A 209 12.36 5.96 5.92
C SER A 209 12.12 4.60 6.58
N TRP A 210 13.21 3.99 7.06
CA TRP A 210 13.17 2.70 7.73
C TRP A 210 13.86 2.82 9.09
N VAL A 211 13.19 2.33 10.14
CA VAL A 211 13.70 2.38 11.51
C VAL A 211 13.75 0.98 12.11
N GLU A 212 14.76 0.74 12.94
CA GLU A 212 14.91 -0.50 13.69
C GLU A 212 14.16 -0.43 15.02
N GLY A 213 13.57 -1.57 15.44
CA GLY A 213 13.06 -1.73 16.81
C GLY A 213 11.75 -1.02 17.14
N GLU A 214 11.06 -0.40 16.19
CA GLU A 214 9.69 0.09 16.44
C GLU A 214 8.69 -1.06 16.50
N GLU A 215 7.84 -1.05 17.53
CA GLU A 215 6.75 -2.01 17.69
C GLU A 215 5.58 -1.61 16.79
N GLY A 216 5.06 -2.56 16.02
CA GLY A 216 3.88 -2.41 15.17
C GLY A 216 3.89 -3.40 14.00
N GLU A 217 2.71 -3.87 13.62
CA GLU A 217 2.57 -4.79 12.46
C GLU A 217 2.53 -4.02 11.14
N GLU A 218 2.03 -2.78 11.15
CA GLU A 218 1.95 -1.96 9.95
C GLU A 218 3.34 -1.47 9.52
N GLY A 219 3.65 -1.68 8.24
CA GLY A 219 4.91 -1.25 7.66
C GLY A 219 6.13 -2.10 8.00
N ARG A 220 5.98 -3.17 8.79
CA ARG A 220 7.11 -4.05 9.16
C ARG A 220 7.59 -4.85 7.95
N SER A 221 8.87 -4.71 7.63
CA SER A 221 9.52 -5.50 6.59
C SER A 221 9.90 -6.90 7.09
N HIS A 222 10.31 -7.75 6.17
CA HIS A 222 10.79 -9.10 6.47
C HIS A 222 12.08 -9.10 7.32
N ASP A 223 12.91 -8.06 7.22
CA ASP A 223 14.16 -7.90 7.98
C ASP A 223 13.96 -7.28 9.39
N GLY A 224 12.71 -7.08 9.82
CA GLY A 224 12.35 -6.58 11.14
C GLY A 224 12.38 -5.05 11.27
N ARG A 225 12.72 -4.30 10.21
CA ARG A 225 12.62 -2.85 10.21
C ARG A 225 11.18 -2.39 9.96
N THR A 226 10.82 -1.25 10.52
CA THR A 226 9.51 -0.63 10.29
C THR A 226 9.64 0.51 9.27
N ARG A 227 8.80 0.47 8.25
CA ARG A 227 8.69 1.53 7.24
C ARG A 227 7.85 2.68 7.80
N ILE A 228 8.39 3.89 7.72
CA ILE A 228 7.76 5.12 8.17
C ILE A 228 7.43 5.98 6.96
N ALA A 229 6.20 6.48 6.91
CA ALA A 229 5.78 7.54 6.00
C ALA A 229 5.57 8.83 6.76
N SER A 230 6.15 9.94 6.28
CA SER A 230 6.09 11.25 6.90
C SER A 230 5.80 12.33 5.87
N ILE A 231 4.90 13.24 6.19
CA ILE A 231 4.56 14.41 5.37
C ILE A 231 5.52 15.55 5.70
N GLY A 232 6.49 15.80 4.84
CA GLY A 232 7.47 16.88 5.01
C GLY A 232 8.29 16.80 6.31
N GLY A 233 8.35 15.64 6.96
CA GLY A 233 8.99 15.46 8.27
C GLY A 233 8.16 15.98 9.46
N LEU A 234 6.89 16.34 9.25
CA LEU A 234 6.01 16.90 10.29
C LEU A 234 5.30 15.85 11.14
N ASP A 235 5.24 14.61 10.68
CA ASP A 235 4.62 13.47 11.35
C ASP A 235 5.48 12.21 11.23
N HIS A 236 5.09 11.15 11.94
CA HIS A 236 5.80 9.89 11.98
C HIS A 236 4.77 8.75 12.01
N ASN A 237 4.56 8.09 10.88
CA ASN A 237 3.54 7.04 10.76
C ASN A 237 4.15 5.72 10.31
N PRO A 238 4.17 4.67 11.15
CA PRO A 238 4.38 3.29 10.68
C PRO A 238 3.37 2.98 9.58
N CYS A 239 3.84 2.71 8.35
CA CYS A 239 2.96 2.57 7.21
C CYS A 239 3.58 1.74 6.09
N GLY A 240 2.92 0.64 5.72
CA GLY A 240 3.27 -0.20 4.58
C GLY A 240 2.55 0.17 3.28
N GLY A 241 1.71 1.21 3.30
CA GLY A 241 0.88 1.60 2.16
C GLY A 241 1.63 2.31 1.03
N THR A 242 0.92 2.51 -0.07
CA THR A 242 1.44 3.28 -1.21
C THR A 242 0.99 4.73 -1.13
N HIS A 243 1.85 5.64 -1.54
CA HIS A 243 1.60 7.08 -1.47
C HIS A 243 1.95 7.76 -2.79
N VAL A 244 1.30 8.91 -3.04
CA VAL A 244 1.80 9.86 -4.03
C VAL A 244 3.04 10.57 -3.47
N PRO A 245 3.99 11.01 -4.31
CA PRO A 245 5.27 11.54 -3.82
C PRO A 245 5.17 12.90 -3.11
N ARG A 246 4.07 13.64 -3.29
CA ARG A 246 3.87 14.99 -2.71
C ARG A 246 2.40 15.23 -2.41
N THR A 247 2.10 16.06 -1.40
CA THR A 247 0.71 16.36 -1.01
C THR A 247 -0.10 17.03 -2.12
N GLY A 248 0.51 17.84 -2.97
CA GLY A 248 -0.15 18.51 -4.10
C GLY A 248 -0.66 17.54 -5.19
N LEU A 249 -0.10 16.30 -5.26
CA LEU A 249 -0.53 15.28 -6.22
C LEU A 249 -1.74 14.44 -5.75
N VAL A 250 -2.25 14.70 -4.54
CA VAL A 250 -3.46 14.02 -4.04
C VAL A 250 -4.71 14.47 -4.80
N GLY A 251 -4.71 15.70 -5.33
CA GLY A 251 -5.92 16.36 -5.82
C GLY A 251 -6.67 17.06 -4.67
N SER A 252 -7.95 17.35 -4.87
CA SER A 252 -8.76 17.97 -3.83
C SER A 252 -9.27 16.95 -2.82
N ILE A 253 -8.98 17.17 -1.54
CA ILE A 253 -9.51 16.35 -0.44
C ILE A 253 -10.78 17.02 0.07
N ILE A 254 -11.88 16.27 0.15
CA ILE A 254 -13.17 16.77 0.62
C ILE A 254 -13.53 16.06 1.93
N ILE A 255 -13.63 16.83 3.01
CA ILE A 255 -14.21 16.31 4.27
C ILE A 255 -15.72 16.22 4.10
N ARG A 256 -16.25 15.00 3.95
CA ARG A 256 -17.67 14.75 3.63
C ARG A 256 -18.57 15.01 4.84
N LYS A 257 -18.29 14.32 5.94
CA LYS A 257 -19.09 14.40 7.18
C LYS A 257 -18.27 13.99 8.39
N ILE A 258 -18.73 14.45 9.56
CA ILE A 258 -18.31 13.96 10.86
C ILE A 258 -19.48 13.23 11.47
N SER A 259 -19.29 11.96 11.85
CA SER A 259 -20.28 11.13 12.53
C SER A 259 -19.72 10.58 13.84
N ARG A 260 -20.59 10.26 14.78
CA ARG A 260 -20.22 9.87 16.15
C ARG A 260 -20.93 8.61 16.58
N GLN A 261 -20.20 7.69 17.19
CA GLN A 261 -20.76 6.50 17.77
C GLN A 261 -19.91 6.02 18.96
N LYS A 262 -20.52 5.82 20.12
CA LYS A 262 -19.89 5.24 21.32
C LYS A 262 -18.57 5.93 21.73
N GLY A 263 -18.55 7.26 21.72
CA GLY A 263 -17.36 8.03 22.10
C GLY A 263 -16.28 8.14 21.02
N ILE A 264 -16.50 7.55 19.86
CA ILE A 264 -15.62 7.66 18.69
C ILE A 264 -16.24 8.61 17.66
N SER A 265 -15.43 9.50 17.15
CA SER A 265 -15.78 10.38 16.03
C SER A 265 -15.09 9.90 14.76
N ARG A 266 -15.86 9.82 13.66
CA ARG A 266 -15.39 9.43 12.33
C ARG A 266 -15.42 10.64 11.41
N VAL A 267 -14.27 11.05 10.92
CA VAL A 267 -14.09 12.07 9.88
C VAL A 267 -14.01 11.35 8.53
N SER A 268 -15.08 11.41 7.75
CA SER A 268 -15.14 10.79 6.42
C SER A 268 -14.64 11.78 5.36
N TYR A 269 -13.81 11.31 4.45
CA TYR A 269 -13.25 12.12 3.38
C TYR A 269 -13.34 11.40 2.02
N ASP A 270 -13.03 12.14 0.97
CA ASP A 270 -12.88 11.63 -0.39
C ASP A 270 -11.83 12.46 -1.12
N VAL A 271 -11.34 11.96 -2.25
CA VAL A 271 -10.46 12.70 -3.15
C VAL A 271 -11.13 12.86 -4.50
N SER A 272 -11.13 14.08 -5.01
CA SER A 272 -11.41 14.31 -6.43
C SER A 272 -10.08 14.28 -7.16
N PRO A 273 -9.91 13.47 -8.22
CA PRO A 273 -8.71 13.52 -9.05
C PRO A 273 -8.43 14.96 -9.46
N GLY A 274 -7.19 15.40 -9.31
CA GLY A 274 -6.78 16.66 -9.91
C GLY A 274 -7.08 16.61 -11.40
N ILE A 275 -7.54 17.70 -11.97
CA ILE A 275 -7.66 17.83 -13.43
C ILE A 275 -6.23 17.67 -13.93
N GLU A 276 -5.97 16.56 -14.67
CA GLU A 276 -4.72 16.43 -15.40
C GLU A 276 -4.63 17.65 -16.33
N GLY A 277 -3.66 18.53 -16.03
CA GLY A 277 -3.36 19.71 -16.83
C GLY A 277 -2.41 19.38 -17.98
#